data_8b9632d3e4b32a977187945d48cb750b
#
_entry.id   8b9632d3e4b32a977187945d48cb750b
#
_cell.length_a   1.000
_cell.length_b   1.000
_cell.length_c   1.000
_cell.angle_alpha   90.00
_cell.angle_beta   90.00
_cell.angle_gamma   90.00
#
_symmetry.space_group_name_H-M   'P 1'
#
loop_
_entity.id
_entity.type
_entity.pdbx_description
1 polymer ?
#
loop_
_entity_poly.entity_id
_entity_poly.type
_entity_poly.pdbx_seq_one_letter_code
_entity_poly.pdbx_strand_id
1 'polypeptide(L)'
;HLEGTAKLAQEYCIDLLKPMAEKIAKYHDIGKYAKTFQKRLEGASVSFCHAVCGAIAYQEQANQRDVFTPMLTYCIAGHHTGLMDGGTRVDTPEDGTLAGCLKRKEDYTGENDYTTYQEEYLVQPLTAEEEQPALAELLSVRKDPFEVLERYAFFTKLLFSCLTDADFLDTERFCNPDTKRGMQGDFKQALEILNHRFSE
;
A
#
# COMPACT_ATOMS: atom_id res chain seq x y z
N HIS A 1 8.84 4.65 -11.55
CA HIS A 1 8.62 3.72 -10.46
C HIS A 1 7.14 3.62 -10.07
N LEU A 2 6.47 4.69 -9.63
CA LEU A 2 5.07 4.66 -9.19
C LEU A 2 4.12 3.98 -10.19
N GLU A 3 4.24 4.29 -11.48
CA GLU A 3 3.43 3.67 -12.53
C GLU A 3 3.80 2.19 -12.76
N GLY A 4 5.08 1.84 -12.69
CA GLY A 4 5.54 0.45 -12.81
C GLY A 4 5.02 -0.41 -11.67
N THR A 5 5.14 0.08 -10.45
CA THR A 5 4.59 -0.56 -9.24
C THR A 5 3.06 -0.69 -9.33
N ALA A 6 2.36 0.36 -9.77
CA ALA A 6 0.90 0.32 -9.92
C ALA A 6 0.43 -0.74 -10.93
N LYS A 7 1.12 -0.87 -12.05
CA LYS A 7 0.84 -1.90 -13.04
C LYS A 7 1.02 -3.31 -12.46
N LEU A 8 2.14 -3.56 -11.79
CA LEU A 8 2.43 -4.85 -11.16
C LEU A 8 1.44 -5.18 -10.04
N ALA A 9 1.12 -4.21 -9.18
CA ALA A 9 0.17 -4.41 -8.09
C ALA A 9 -1.21 -4.83 -8.61
N GLN A 10 -1.67 -4.24 -9.73
CA GLN A 10 -2.90 -4.65 -10.40
C GLN A 10 -2.80 -6.06 -11.00
N GLU A 11 -1.65 -6.41 -11.59
CA GLU A 11 -1.43 -7.76 -12.17
C GLU A 11 -1.49 -8.86 -11.10
N TYR A 12 -1.03 -8.59 -9.88
CA TYR A 12 -1.01 -9.56 -8.78
C TYR A 12 -2.30 -9.58 -7.97
N CYS A 13 -3.12 -8.56 -8.10
CA CYS A 13 -4.35 -8.42 -7.34
C CYS A 13 -5.53 -9.09 -8.04
N ILE A 14 -6.51 -9.54 -7.26
CA ILE A 14 -7.80 -10.00 -7.79
C ILE A 14 -8.56 -8.82 -8.42
N ASP A 15 -9.36 -9.09 -9.45
CA ASP A 15 -10.05 -8.06 -10.22
C ASP A 15 -10.85 -7.09 -9.36
N LEU A 16 -11.48 -7.61 -8.32
CA LEU A 16 -12.28 -6.85 -7.35
C LEU A 16 -11.52 -5.70 -6.68
N LEU A 17 -10.23 -5.87 -6.42
CA LEU A 17 -9.41 -4.94 -5.66
C LEU A 17 -8.36 -4.22 -6.51
N LYS A 18 -8.31 -4.45 -7.82
CA LYS A 18 -7.35 -3.81 -8.73
C LYS A 18 -7.32 -2.28 -8.64
N PRO A 19 -8.48 -1.58 -8.59
CA PRO A 19 -8.46 -0.13 -8.41
C PRO A 19 -7.76 0.30 -7.11
N MET A 20 -7.99 -0.42 -6.02
CA MET A 20 -7.34 -0.16 -4.72
C MET A 20 -5.85 -0.43 -4.77
N ALA A 21 -5.43 -1.55 -5.41
CA ALA A 21 -4.02 -1.88 -5.60
C ALA A 21 -3.29 -0.80 -6.41
N GLU A 22 -3.93 -0.26 -7.44
CA GLU A 22 -3.41 0.87 -8.20
C GLU A 22 -3.19 2.10 -7.32
N LYS A 23 -4.21 2.48 -6.53
CA LYS A 23 -4.12 3.69 -5.70
C LYS A 23 -3.01 3.58 -4.66
N ILE A 24 -2.95 2.49 -3.89
CA ILE A 24 -1.89 2.33 -2.88
C ILE A 24 -0.51 2.38 -3.51
N ALA A 25 -0.32 1.78 -4.70
CA ALA A 25 0.94 1.81 -5.41
C ALA A 25 1.29 3.20 -5.95
N LYS A 26 0.32 3.99 -6.38
CA LYS A 26 0.55 5.36 -6.85
C LYS A 26 0.89 6.34 -5.73
N TYR A 27 0.48 6.06 -4.49
CA TYR A 27 0.74 6.93 -3.34
C TYR A 27 1.94 6.51 -2.49
N HIS A 28 2.38 5.24 -2.51
CA HIS A 28 3.30 4.71 -1.51
C HIS A 28 4.60 5.50 -1.37
N ASP A 29 5.15 5.94 -2.47
CA ASP A 29 6.46 6.59 -2.55
C ASP A 29 6.43 8.10 -2.84
N ILE A 30 5.28 8.74 -2.75
CA ILE A 30 5.15 10.21 -2.95
C ILE A 30 6.11 11.00 -2.04
N GLY A 31 6.37 10.52 -0.83
CA GLY A 31 7.32 11.16 0.06
C GLY A 31 8.75 11.28 -0.48
N LYS A 32 9.11 10.52 -1.52
CA LYS A 32 10.41 10.62 -2.18
C LYS A 32 10.62 11.94 -2.94
N TYR A 33 9.56 12.71 -3.17
CA TYR A 33 9.64 14.07 -3.72
C TYR A 33 10.24 15.09 -2.74
N ALA A 34 10.27 14.81 -1.43
CA ALA A 34 10.90 15.70 -0.44
C ALA A 34 12.40 15.89 -0.72
N LYS A 35 12.88 17.15 -0.63
CA LYS A 35 14.30 17.48 -0.85
C LYS A 35 15.24 16.71 0.07
N THR A 36 14.82 16.46 1.31
CA THR A 36 15.58 15.64 2.26
C THR A 36 15.78 14.21 1.72
N PHE A 37 14.76 13.60 1.11
CA PHE A 37 14.92 12.29 0.52
C PHE A 37 15.83 12.32 -0.71
N GLN A 38 15.73 13.35 -1.56
CA GLN A 38 16.62 13.51 -2.72
C GLN A 38 18.09 13.63 -2.31
N LYS A 39 18.39 14.41 -1.27
CA LYS A 39 19.74 14.49 -0.68
C LYS A 39 20.26 13.13 -0.19
N ARG A 40 19.39 12.28 0.36
CA ARG A 40 19.75 10.91 0.75
C ARG A 40 20.17 10.06 -0.45
N LEU A 41 19.48 10.19 -1.59
CA LEU A 41 19.88 9.50 -2.83
C LEU A 41 21.25 9.99 -3.35
N GLU A 42 21.62 11.23 -3.08
CA GLU A 42 22.91 11.81 -3.40
C GLU A 42 24.02 11.45 -2.38
N GLY A 43 23.70 10.63 -1.37
CA GLY A 43 24.64 10.10 -0.39
C GLY A 43 24.68 10.86 0.94
N ALA A 44 23.77 11.81 1.20
CA ALA A 44 23.69 12.45 2.50
C ALA A 44 23.17 11.47 3.59
N SER A 45 23.77 11.54 4.78
CA SER A 45 23.34 10.76 5.94
C SER A 45 22.17 11.44 6.65
N VAL A 46 20.96 11.32 6.07
CA VAL A 46 19.72 11.89 6.62
C VAL A 46 18.68 10.80 6.78
N SER A 47 17.88 10.92 7.83
CA SER A 47 16.73 10.02 8.07
C SER A 47 15.44 10.72 7.63
N PHE A 48 14.63 10.04 6.85
CA PHE A 48 13.34 10.56 6.39
C PHE A 48 12.34 9.41 6.18
N CYS A 49 11.16 9.51 6.78
CA CYS A 49 10.11 8.51 6.65
C CYS A 49 9.15 8.90 5.52
N HIS A 50 9.44 8.47 4.30
CA HIS A 50 8.64 8.80 3.12
C HIS A 50 7.31 8.04 3.04
N ALA A 51 7.21 6.84 3.62
CA ALA A 51 6.00 6.02 3.57
C ALA A 51 4.79 6.72 4.20
N VAL A 52 5.00 7.39 5.32
CA VAL A 52 3.94 8.14 6.01
C VAL A 52 3.45 9.33 5.19
N CYS A 53 4.32 9.95 4.38
CA CYS A 53 3.92 11.05 3.48
C CYS A 53 2.83 10.62 2.49
N GLY A 54 3.01 9.47 1.84
CA GLY A 54 2.02 8.92 0.91
C GLY A 54 0.70 8.61 1.59
N ALA A 55 0.76 8.07 2.81
CA ALA A 55 -0.43 7.78 3.61
C ALA A 55 -1.20 9.06 4.01
N ILE A 56 -0.48 10.11 4.42
CA ILE A 56 -1.08 11.41 4.74
C ILE A 56 -1.69 12.03 3.47
N ALA A 57 -0.95 12.03 2.34
CA ALA A 57 -1.44 12.57 1.08
C ALA A 57 -2.73 11.87 0.61
N TYR A 58 -2.77 10.54 0.71
CA TYR A 58 -3.97 9.78 0.38
C TYR A 58 -5.14 10.15 1.30
N GLN A 59 -4.94 10.14 2.61
CA GLN A 59 -5.96 10.45 3.60
C GLN A 59 -6.55 11.85 3.46
N GLU A 60 -5.72 12.84 3.08
CA GLU A 60 -6.16 14.23 2.89
C GLU A 60 -7.02 14.41 1.64
N GLN A 61 -6.73 13.67 0.59
CA GLN A 61 -7.47 13.77 -0.68
C GLN A 61 -8.70 12.85 -0.70
N ALA A 62 -8.66 11.73 0.02
CA ALA A 62 -9.75 10.77 0.05
C ALA A 62 -10.96 11.28 0.85
N ASN A 63 -12.12 10.75 0.51
CA ASN A 63 -13.32 10.98 1.31
C ASN A 63 -13.19 10.26 2.67
N GLN A 64 -13.13 11.02 3.75
CA GLN A 64 -12.98 10.49 5.11
C GLN A 64 -14.13 9.58 5.58
N ARG A 65 -15.23 9.52 4.85
CA ARG A 65 -16.37 8.63 5.13
C ARG A 65 -16.29 7.32 4.35
N ASP A 66 -15.32 7.18 3.48
CA ASP A 66 -15.08 5.97 2.73
C ASP A 66 -14.57 4.86 3.68
N VAL A 67 -15.15 3.66 3.53
CA VAL A 67 -14.82 2.48 4.32
C VAL A 67 -13.38 2.00 4.05
N PHE A 68 -12.88 2.22 2.85
CA PHE A 68 -11.59 1.72 2.40
C PHE A 68 -10.42 2.68 2.65
N THR A 69 -10.69 3.97 2.87
CA THR A 69 -9.65 4.96 3.18
C THR A 69 -8.71 4.51 4.31
N PRO A 70 -9.17 4.00 5.47
CA PRO A 70 -8.28 3.50 6.52
C PRO A 70 -7.42 2.32 6.07
N MET A 71 -7.99 1.38 5.27
CA MET A 71 -7.29 0.22 4.74
C MET A 71 -6.16 0.63 3.80
N LEU A 72 -6.43 1.51 2.84
CA LEU A 72 -5.46 1.94 1.85
C LEU A 72 -4.34 2.76 2.52
N THR A 73 -4.70 3.68 3.41
CA THR A 73 -3.77 4.46 4.22
C THR A 73 -2.83 3.54 5.03
N TYR A 74 -3.39 2.46 5.60
CA TYR A 74 -2.62 1.48 6.37
C TYR A 74 -1.61 0.72 5.51
N CYS A 75 -2.01 0.25 4.33
CA CYS A 75 -1.12 -0.41 3.39
C CYS A 75 0.03 0.53 2.94
N ILE A 76 -0.30 1.79 2.61
CA ILE A 76 0.68 2.78 2.18
C ILE A 76 1.69 3.05 3.30
N ALA A 77 1.23 3.33 4.53
CA ALA A 77 2.12 3.64 5.65
C ALA A 77 3.05 2.47 6.01
N GLY A 78 2.56 1.24 5.84
CA GLY A 78 3.25 0.03 6.27
C GLY A 78 4.22 -0.60 5.25
N HIS A 79 4.29 -0.13 4.00
CA HIS A 79 4.94 -0.88 2.91
C HIS A 79 6.42 -1.22 3.15
N HIS A 80 7.15 -0.46 3.99
CA HIS A 80 8.52 -0.77 4.38
C HIS A 80 8.67 -1.41 5.76
N THR A 81 7.72 -1.16 6.67
CA THR A 81 7.86 -1.57 8.08
C THR A 81 6.95 -2.73 8.47
N GLY A 82 6.05 -3.13 7.59
CA GLY A 82 4.95 -4.03 7.90
C GLY A 82 3.72 -3.29 8.42
N LEU A 83 2.62 -4.01 8.52
CA LEU A 83 1.37 -3.47 9.07
C LEU A 83 1.55 -3.26 10.58
N MET A 84 1.72 -2.00 10.97
CA MET A 84 1.92 -1.58 12.37
C MET A 84 0.62 -1.68 13.18
N ASP A 85 0.68 -1.37 14.48
CA ASP A 85 -0.54 -1.20 15.27
C ASP A 85 -1.37 -0.03 14.73
N GLY A 86 -2.68 -0.22 14.58
CA GLY A 86 -3.59 0.81 14.09
C GLY A 86 -3.69 2.02 15.01
N GLY A 87 -3.50 1.79 16.29
CA GLY A 87 -3.60 2.82 17.33
C GLY A 87 -5.02 3.32 17.58
N THR A 88 -5.10 4.45 18.25
CA THR A 88 -6.35 5.09 18.68
C THR A 88 -6.37 6.59 18.39
N ARG A 89 -7.53 7.23 18.55
CA ARG A 89 -7.65 8.68 18.36
C ARG A 89 -6.87 9.53 19.35
N VAL A 90 -6.50 8.95 20.52
CA VAL A 90 -5.74 9.66 21.57
C VAL A 90 -4.23 9.57 21.35
N ASP A 91 -3.76 8.68 20.48
CA ASP A 91 -2.34 8.55 20.21
C ASP A 91 -1.75 9.88 19.69
N THR A 92 -0.51 10.13 20.07
CA THR A 92 0.25 11.33 19.72
C THR A 92 1.20 11.05 18.53
N PRO A 93 1.81 12.06 17.92
CA PRO A 93 2.79 11.86 16.85
C PRO A 93 4.00 10.98 17.26
N GLU A 94 4.32 10.90 18.54
CA GLU A 94 5.42 10.11 19.11
C GLU A 94 5.10 8.63 19.21
N ASP A 95 3.79 8.28 19.19
CA ASP A 95 3.37 6.88 19.22
C ASP A 95 3.69 6.19 17.88
N GLY A 96 4.21 4.96 17.97
CA GLY A 96 4.59 4.15 16.81
C GLY A 96 3.41 3.49 16.09
N THR A 97 2.21 4.01 16.25
CA THR A 97 0.97 3.50 15.66
C THR A 97 0.64 4.24 14.36
N LEU A 98 -0.24 3.67 13.53
CA LEU A 98 -0.74 4.36 12.34
C LEU A 98 -1.40 5.70 12.71
N ALA A 99 -2.26 5.70 13.73
CA ALA A 99 -2.96 6.91 14.18
C ALA A 99 -2.00 8.01 14.63
N GLY A 100 -0.91 7.65 15.32
CA GLY A 100 0.15 8.57 15.70
C GLY A 100 0.94 9.07 14.48
N CYS A 101 1.37 8.16 13.62
CA CYS A 101 2.13 8.50 12.41
C CYS A 101 1.39 9.48 11.49
N LEU A 102 0.08 9.31 11.32
CA LEU A 102 -0.74 10.21 10.47
C LEU A 102 -0.90 11.63 11.04
N LYS A 103 -0.55 11.86 12.32
CA LYS A 103 -0.54 13.19 12.94
C LYS A 103 0.77 13.96 12.74
N ARG A 104 1.81 13.34 12.16
CA ARG A 104 3.14 13.93 11.95
C ARG A 104 3.21 14.94 10.80
N LYS A 105 2.12 15.62 10.48
CA LYS A 105 2.07 16.55 9.34
C LYS A 105 3.08 17.69 9.46
N GLU A 106 3.37 18.15 10.68
CA GLU A 106 4.31 19.23 10.94
C GLU A 106 5.77 18.85 10.65
N ASP A 107 6.08 17.54 10.63
CA ASP A 107 7.41 17.03 10.28
C ASP A 107 7.72 17.20 8.79
N TYR A 108 6.68 17.36 7.96
CA TYR A 108 6.76 17.39 6.49
C TYR A 108 6.66 18.80 5.93
N THR A 109 7.49 19.71 6.44
CA THR A 109 7.59 21.10 6.02
C THR A 109 9.02 21.47 5.59
N GLY A 110 9.20 22.56 4.89
CA GLY A 110 10.52 23.01 4.44
C GLY A 110 11.20 22.02 3.49
N GLU A 111 12.37 21.50 3.84
CA GLU A 111 13.07 20.50 3.01
C GLU A 111 12.38 19.11 3.03
N ASN A 112 11.54 18.85 4.01
CA ASN A 112 10.75 17.66 4.15
C ASN A 112 9.41 17.74 3.40
N ASP A 113 9.09 18.90 2.81
CA ASP A 113 7.87 19.08 2.03
C ASP A 113 7.93 18.23 0.76
N TYR A 114 6.96 17.32 0.65
CA TYR A 114 6.81 16.41 -0.46
C TYR A 114 5.71 16.86 -1.44
N THR A 115 4.96 17.92 -1.14
CA THR A 115 3.76 18.33 -1.91
C THR A 115 4.09 18.76 -3.34
N THR A 116 5.35 19.01 -3.65
CA THR A 116 5.84 19.27 -5.01
C THR A 116 5.53 18.15 -6.00
N TYR A 117 5.22 16.92 -5.53
CA TYR A 117 4.75 15.86 -6.42
C TYR A 117 3.53 16.27 -7.24
N GLN A 118 2.68 17.16 -6.72
CA GLN A 118 1.44 17.59 -7.38
C GLN A 118 1.70 18.39 -8.67
N GLU A 119 2.90 18.93 -8.85
CA GLU A 119 3.31 19.65 -10.06
C GLU A 119 3.67 18.67 -11.19
N GLU A 120 4.16 17.48 -10.84
CA GLU A 120 4.69 16.50 -11.79
C GLU A 120 3.82 15.25 -11.93
N TYR A 121 3.12 14.89 -10.86
CA TYR A 121 2.38 13.61 -10.77
C TYR A 121 0.96 13.82 -10.28
N LEU A 122 0.00 13.71 -11.22
CA LEU A 122 -1.42 13.80 -10.91
C LEU A 122 -1.96 12.44 -10.50
N VAL A 123 -2.24 12.29 -9.22
CA VAL A 123 -2.86 11.09 -8.66
C VAL A 123 -4.16 11.47 -7.96
N GLN A 124 -5.17 10.61 -8.09
CA GLN A 124 -6.49 10.80 -7.47
C GLN A 124 -6.77 9.63 -6.52
N PRO A 125 -7.43 9.88 -5.39
CA PRO A 125 -7.85 8.81 -4.49
C PRO A 125 -8.90 7.92 -5.18
N LEU A 126 -9.31 6.87 -4.49
CA LEU A 126 -10.35 5.96 -4.94
C LEU A 126 -11.67 6.71 -5.11
N THR A 127 -12.34 6.48 -6.23
CA THR A 127 -13.67 7.05 -6.49
C THR A 127 -14.77 6.12 -5.97
N ALA A 128 -15.97 6.68 -5.77
CA ALA A 128 -17.13 5.89 -5.35
C ALA A 128 -17.50 4.78 -6.35
N GLU A 129 -17.24 4.99 -7.64
CA GLU A 129 -17.50 3.99 -8.68
C GLU A 129 -16.46 2.85 -8.61
N GLU A 130 -15.21 3.18 -8.36
CA GLU A 130 -14.11 2.21 -8.23
C GLU A 130 -14.25 1.33 -6.98
N GLU A 131 -14.81 1.84 -5.88
CA GLU A 131 -14.99 1.10 -4.63
C GLU A 131 -16.23 0.19 -4.63
N GLN A 132 -17.25 0.48 -5.44
CA GLN A 132 -18.55 -0.18 -5.39
C GLN A 132 -18.48 -1.72 -5.45
N PRO A 133 -17.69 -2.36 -6.32
CA PRO A 133 -17.64 -3.83 -6.36
C PRO A 133 -17.13 -4.42 -5.03
N ALA A 134 -16.06 -3.85 -4.46
CA ALA A 134 -15.48 -4.29 -3.20
C ALA A 134 -16.42 -4.02 -2.02
N LEU A 135 -17.11 -2.88 -2.03
CA LEU A 135 -18.11 -2.54 -1.03
C LEU A 135 -19.30 -3.51 -1.09
N ALA A 136 -19.79 -3.83 -2.28
CA ALA A 136 -20.87 -4.81 -2.47
C ALA A 136 -20.48 -6.19 -1.93
N GLU A 137 -19.25 -6.64 -2.20
CA GLU A 137 -18.72 -7.90 -1.68
C GLU A 137 -18.61 -7.88 -0.15
N LEU A 138 -18.11 -6.80 0.43
CA LEU A 138 -18.00 -6.64 1.88
C LEU A 138 -19.39 -6.65 2.54
N LEU A 139 -20.37 -5.97 1.94
CA LEU A 139 -21.74 -5.89 2.45
C LEU A 139 -22.57 -7.16 2.20
N SER A 140 -22.14 -8.05 1.32
CA SER A 140 -22.83 -9.31 1.04
C SER A 140 -22.95 -10.19 2.30
N VAL A 141 -21.98 -10.06 3.22
CA VAL A 141 -21.93 -10.78 4.51
C VAL A 141 -22.31 -9.93 5.72
N ARG A 142 -22.91 -8.77 5.50
CA ARG A 142 -23.24 -7.79 6.57
C ARG A 142 -24.07 -8.32 7.73
N LYS A 143 -24.70 -9.49 7.58
CA LYS A 143 -25.49 -10.16 8.65
C LYS A 143 -24.59 -10.75 9.73
N ASP A 144 -23.34 -11.06 9.39
CA ASP A 144 -22.32 -11.53 10.32
C ASP A 144 -21.20 -10.49 10.44
N PRO A 145 -21.17 -9.70 11.52
CA PRO A 145 -20.11 -8.69 11.72
C PRO A 145 -18.71 -9.29 11.78
N PHE A 146 -18.56 -10.54 12.21
CA PHE A 146 -17.25 -11.20 12.28
C PHE A 146 -16.75 -11.52 10.87
N GLU A 147 -17.61 -12.05 10.00
CA GLU A 147 -17.26 -12.31 8.61
C GLU A 147 -16.90 -11.02 7.85
N VAL A 148 -17.57 -9.90 8.15
CA VAL A 148 -17.21 -8.59 7.58
C VAL A 148 -15.78 -8.21 7.97
N LEU A 149 -15.42 -8.36 9.25
CA LEU A 149 -14.07 -8.05 9.73
C LEU A 149 -13.01 -8.97 9.14
N GLU A 150 -13.30 -10.26 9.00
CA GLU A 150 -12.39 -11.23 8.36
C GLU A 150 -12.13 -10.87 6.89
N ARG A 151 -13.18 -10.53 6.13
CA ARG A 151 -13.03 -10.08 4.73
C ARG A 151 -12.25 -8.78 4.63
N TYR A 152 -12.54 -7.82 5.49
CA TYR A 152 -11.80 -6.57 5.53
C TYR A 152 -10.31 -6.79 5.83
N ALA A 153 -10.00 -7.64 6.80
CA ALA A 153 -8.64 -8.03 7.12
C ALA A 153 -7.97 -8.79 5.98
N PHE A 154 -8.69 -9.66 5.29
CA PHE A 154 -8.18 -10.36 4.11
C PHE A 154 -7.86 -9.37 2.97
N PHE A 155 -8.75 -8.44 2.65
CA PHE A 155 -8.51 -7.41 1.64
C PHE A 155 -7.28 -6.58 1.99
N THR A 156 -7.14 -6.17 3.26
CA THR A 156 -5.98 -5.42 3.73
C THR A 156 -4.67 -6.18 3.48
N LYS A 157 -4.61 -7.45 3.89
CA LYS A 157 -3.42 -8.30 3.74
C LYS A 157 -3.09 -8.56 2.27
N LEU A 158 -4.10 -8.80 1.44
CA LEU A 158 -3.92 -9.03 0.02
C LEU A 158 -3.37 -7.78 -0.68
N LEU A 159 -3.98 -6.62 -0.44
CA LEU A 159 -3.52 -5.34 -0.99
C LEU A 159 -2.10 -5.02 -0.54
N PHE A 160 -1.80 -5.20 0.74
CA PHE A 160 -0.46 -5.00 1.28
C PHE A 160 0.58 -5.91 0.60
N SER A 161 0.25 -7.21 0.41
CA SER A 161 1.12 -8.15 -0.28
C SER A 161 1.35 -7.75 -1.74
N CYS A 162 0.27 -7.39 -2.46
CA CYS A 162 0.39 -6.93 -3.85
C CYS A 162 1.27 -5.68 -3.97
N LEU A 163 1.15 -4.73 -3.04
CA LEU A 163 1.97 -3.52 -3.03
C LEU A 163 3.44 -3.84 -2.79
N THR A 164 3.75 -4.61 -1.74
CA THR A 164 5.14 -4.90 -1.36
C THR A 164 5.86 -5.74 -2.41
N ASP A 165 5.18 -6.73 -3.00
CA ASP A 165 5.74 -7.53 -4.09
C ASP A 165 5.97 -6.68 -5.35
N ALA A 166 5.03 -5.80 -5.68
CA ALA A 166 5.12 -4.93 -6.85
C ALA A 166 6.25 -3.90 -6.71
N ASP A 167 6.37 -3.24 -5.55
CA ASP A 167 7.44 -2.28 -5.25
C ASP A 167 8.82 -2.94 -5.36
N PHE A 168 8.98 -4.11 -4.71
CA PHE A 168 10.23 -4.87 -4.77
C PHE A 168 10.59 -5.26 -6.20
N LEU A 169 9.64 -5.77 -6.97
CA LEU A 169 9.88 -6.25 -8.33
C LEU A 169 10.14 -5.13 -9.34
N ASP A 170 9.46 -4.00 -9.21
CA ASP A 170 9.71 -2.84 -10.06
C ASP A 170 11.11 -2.26 -9.78
N THR A 171 11.48 -2.16 -8.50
CA THR A 171 12.83 -1.74 -8.07
C THR A 171 13.90 -2.71 -8.58
N GLU A 172 13.69 -4.03 -8.43
CA GLU A 172 14.63 -5.03 -8.95
C GLU A 172 14.82 -4.93 -10.45
N ARG A 173 13.73 -4.80 -11.23
CA ARG A 173 13.79 -4.64 -12.69
C ARG A 173 14.60 -3.43 -13.11
N PHE A 174 14.53 -2.35 -12.35
CA PHE A 174 15.31 -1.15 -12.60
C PHE A 174 16.80 -1.34 -12.26
N CYS A 175 17.09 -1.91 -11.08
CA CYS A 175 18.45 -2.07 -10.59
C CYS A 175 19.19 -3.23 -11.25
N ASN A 176 18.49 -4.33 -11.58
CA ASN A 176 19.04 -5.58 -12.10
C ASN A 176 18.17 -6.12 -13.25
N PRO A 177 18.15 -5.49 -14.42
CA PRO A 177 17.23 -5.84 -15.52
C PRO A 177 17.46 -7.27 -16.05
N ASP A 178 18.65 -7.83 -15.85
CA ASP A 178 19.02 -9.18 -16.29
C ASP A 178 18.69 -10.28 -15.28
N THR A 179 18.02 -9.96 -14.17
CA THR A 179 17.67 -10.95 -13.15
C THR A 179 16.74 -12.02 -13.74
N LYS A 180 17.28 -13.24 -13.89
CA LYS A 180 16.49 -14.40 -14.29
C LYS A 180 15.72 -14.91 -13.08
N ARG A 181 14.40 -14.72 -13.07
CA ARG A 181 13.54 -15.38 -12.10
C ARG A 181 13.37 -16.84 -12.47
N GLY A 182 13.30 -17.71 -11.46
CA GLY A 182 13.12 -19.15 -11.66
C GLY A 182 11.85 -19.46 -12.45
N MET A 183 11.76 -20.68 -12.96
CA MET A 183 10.57 -21.16 -13.67
C MET A 183 9.32 -20.95 -12.79
N GLN A 184 8.25 -20.43 -13.40
CA GLN A 184 6.93 -20.50 -12.79
C GLN A 184 6.65 -21.95 -12.46
N GLY A 185 6.50 -22.28 -11.18
CA GLY A 185 6.14 -23.61 -10.75
C GLY A 185 4.76 -23.96 -11.29
N ASP A 186 4.56 -25.19 -11.69
CA ASP A 186 3.21 -25.70 -11.96
C ASP A 186 2.50 -25.89 -10.61
N PHE A 187 1.75 -24.86 -10.21
CA PHE A 187 0.98 -24.88 -8.95
C PHE A 187 -0.05 -26.00 -8.89
N LYS A 188 -0.60 -26.46 -10.03
CA LYS A 188 -1.51 -27.60 -10.05
C LYS A 188 -0.79 -28.88 -9.67
N GLN A 189 0.38 -29.12 -10.29
CA GLN A 189 1.20 -30.27 -9.97
C GLN A 189 1.68 -30.22 -8.51
N ALA A 190 2.07 -29.05 -8.01
CA ALA A 190 2.47 -28.88 -6.61
C ALA A 190 1.31 -29.18 -5.65
N LEU A 191 0.09 -28.72 -5.97
CA LEU A 191 -1.10 -29.00 -5.18
C LEU A 191 -1.49 -30.49 -5.21
N GLU A 192 -1.39 -31.17 -6.34
CA GLU A 192 -1.61 -32.60 -6.46
C GLU A 192 -0.64 -33.42 -5.60
N ILE A 193 0.66 -33.06 -5.64
CA ILE A 193 1.69 -33.69 -4.80
C ILE A 193 1.40 -33.46 -3.31
N LEU A 194 1.01 -32.23 -2.95
CA LEU A 194 0.67 -31.88 -1.57
C LEU A 194 -0.53 -32.69 -1.07
N ASN A 195 -1.61 -32.72 -1.84
CA ASN A 195 -2.83 -33.46 -1.51
C ASN A 195 -2.57 -34.97 -1.38
N HIS A 196 -1.72 -35.53 -2.23
CA HIS A 196 -1.33 -36.96 -2.13
C HIS A 196 -0.61 -37.24 -0.81
N ARG A 197 0.34 -36.37 -0.40
CA ARG A 197 1.08 -36.53 0.86
C ARG A 197 0.22 -36.40 2.11
N PHE A 198 -0.86 -35.63 2.06
CA PHE A 198 -1.79 -35.52 3.19
C PHE A 198 -2.86 -36.63 3.21
N SER A 199 -2.93 -37.47 2.17
CA SER A 199 -3.86 -38.60 2.09
C SER A 199 -3.24 -39.96 2.52
N GLU A 200 -1.93 -39.97 2.75
CA GLU A 200 -1.16 -41.08 3.34
C GLU A 200 -1.08 -40.94 4.89
#